data_b847bdfcdb7384c8feb27d78478e75bf
#
_entry.id   b847bdfcdb7384c8feb27d78478e75bf
#
_cell.length_a   1.000
_cell.length_b   1.000
_cell.length_c   1.000
_cell.angle_alpha   90.00
_cell.angle_beta   90.00
_cell.angle_gamma   90.00
#
_symmetry.space_group_name_H-M   'P 1'
#
loop_
_entity.id
_entity.type
_entity.pdbx_description
1 polymer ?
#
loop_
_entity_poly.entity_id
_entity_poly.type
_entity_poly.pdbx_seq_one_letter_code
_entity_poly.pdbx_strand_id
1 'polypeptide(L)'
;MRKGQLLAELDPTDYQIQLDAAEAEYQRVKAEAERVMALYKENVTTPDANDKAVYGLRQITAKYNHAKDQLEYTRLYAPFSGYVQKRLFDSHETVAAGMPVVSVISEGTPEVEINLPAVEYIRRRQFTRYYCTFDVYPQQRYVLDLISVTPKANANQLYTMRLQLKSGDKQAVPSPGMNTMVTIEYAEGEMRNLSVPGGAILRQNGNTGVFLYNPSDKTIRR
;
A
#
# COMPACT_ATOMS: atom_id res chain seq x y z
N MET A 1 0.44 -5.36 18.19
CA MET A 1 -0.20 -6.59 17.67
C MET A 1 0.79 -7.41 16.87
N ARG A 2 0.64 -8.73 16.87
CA ARG A 2 1.43 -9.65 16.03
C ARG A 2 0.59 -10.13 14.85
N LYS A 3 1.23 -10.42 13.74
CA LYS A 3 0.55 -11.01 12.57
C LYS A 3 -0.21 -12.29 13.00
N GLY A 4 -1.48 -12.41 12.60
CA GLY A 4 -2.37 -13.51 12.96
C GLY A 4 -3.01 -13.40 14.35
N GLN A 5 -2.77 -12.34 15.10
CA GLN A 5 -3.43 -12.09 16.39
C GLN A 5 -4.89 -11.69 16.15
N LEU A 6 -5.82 -12.26 16.91
CA LEU A 6 -7.24 -11.86 16.89
C LEU A 6 -7.38 -10.41 17.38
N LEU A 7 -8.03 -9.58 16.60
CA LEU A 7 -8.25 -8.15 16.88
C LEU A 7 -9.70 -7.88 17.30
N ALA A 8 -10.65 -8.53 16.65
CA ALA A 8 -12.07 -8.41 16.96
C ALA A 8 -12.80 -9.70 16.57
N GLU A 9 -13.91 -9.96 17.21
CA GLU A 9 -14.81 -11.08 16.92
C GLU A 9 -16.24 -10.56 16.91
N LEU A 10 -17.00 -10.92 15.87
CA LEU A 10 -18.45 -10.73 15.81
C LEU A 10 -19.11 -11.88 16.57
N ASP A 11 -20.36 -11.70 17.01
CA ASP A 11 -21.14 -12.80 17.58
C ASP A 11 -21.27 -13.95 16.55
N PRO A 12 -20.68 -15.12 16.80
CA PRO A 12 -20.64 -16.21 15.83
C PRO A 12 -21.89 -17.09 15.87
N THR A 13 -22.85 -16.84 16.77
CA THR A 13 -23.93 -17.78 17.09
C THR A 13 -24.75 -18.18 15.86
N ASP A 14 -25.21 -17.22 15.08
CA ASP A 14 -26.02 -17.49 13.88
C ASP A 14 -25.22 -18.18 12.78
N TYR A 15 -23.95 -17.81 12.64
CA TYR A 15 -23.03 -18.43 11.68
C TYR A 15 -22.69 -19.88 12.05
N GLN A 16 -22.56 -20.17 13.34
CA GLN A 16 -22.33 -21.54 13.82
C GLN A 16 -23.54 -22.42 13.54
N ILE A 17 -24.76 -21.92 13.81
CA ILE A 17 -26.01 -22.66 13.51
C ILE A 17 -26.11 -22.95 12.00
N GLN A 18 -25.76 -21.99 11.16
CA GLN A 18 -25.77 -22.18 9.69
C GLN A 18 -24.74 -23.20 9.24
N LEU A 19 -23.53 -23.20 9.83
CA LEU A 19 -22.51 -24.18 9.55
C LEU A 19 -22.93 -25.57 9.96
N ASP A 20 -23.48 -25.75 11.17
CA ASP A 20 -23.95 -27.05 11.67
C ASP A 20 -25.05 -27.65 10.78
N ALA A 21 -25.99 -26.80 10.32
CA ALA A 21 -27.04 -27.21 9.39
C ALA A 21 -26.47 -27.61 8.01
N ALA A 22 -25.52 -26.83 7.47
CA ALA A 22 -24.87 -27.12 6.20
C ALA A 22 -23.99 -28.39 6.28
N GLU A 23 -23.35 -28.62 7.42
CA GLU A 23 -22.54 -29.83 7.65
C GLU A 23 -23.43 -31.08 7.72
N ALA A 24 -24.54 -31.05 8.44
CA ALA A 24 -25.46 -32.18 8.50
C ALA A 24 -25.99 -32.56 7.10
N GLU A 25 -26.36 -31.57 6.28
CA GLU A 25 -26.81 -31.79 4.92
C GLU A 25 -25.66 -32.33 4.03
N TYR A 26 -24.45 -31.78 4.15
CA TYR A 26 -23.27 -32.28 3.45
C TYR A 26 -23.00 -33.76 3.77
N GLN A 27 -23.01 -34.13 5.05
CA GLN A 27 -22.75 -35.51 5.48
C GLN A 27 -23.81 -36.49 4.90
N ARG A 28 -25.09 -36.10 4.89
CA ARG A 28 -26.17 -36.88 4.30
C ARG A 28 -25.96 -37.12 2.80
N VAL A 29 -25.74 -36.03 2.04
CA VAL A 29 -25.57 -36.11 0.58
C VAL A 29 -24.28 -36.85 0.20
N LYS A 30 -23.22 -36.64 0.97
CA LYS A 30 -21.93 -37.34 0.79
C LYS A 30 -22.10 -38.84 0.91
N ALA A 31 -22.74 -39.31 2.00
CA ALA A 31 -22.99 -40.74 2.20
C ALA A 31 -23.87 -41.37 1.12
N GLU A 32 -24.85 -40.61 0.60
CA GLU A 32 -25.69 -41.03 -0.52
C GLU A 32 -24.89 -41.12 -1.84
N ALA A 33 -24.11 -40.08 -2.14
CA ALA A 33 -23.28 -40.03 -3.34
C ALA A 33 -22.21 -41.14 -3.34
N GLU A 34 -21.55 -41.41 -2.22
CA GLU A 34 -20.58 -42.49 -2.09
C GLU A 34 -21.19 -43.87 -2.37
N ARG A 35 -22.43 -44.10 -1.89
CA ARG A 35 -23.15 -45.35 -2.19
C ARG A 35 -23.47 -45.48 -3.69
N VAL A 36 -23.99 -44.40 -4.32
CA VAL A 36 -24.29 -44.41 -5.75
C VAL A 36 -23.04 -44.61 -6.60
N MET A 37 -21.96 -43.95 -6.28
CA MET A 37 -20.66 -44.11 -6.94
C MET A 37 -20.10 -45.53 -6.80
N ALA A 38 -20.27 -46.15 -5.63
CA ALA A 38 -19.87 -47.55 -5.43
C ALA A 38 -20.69 -48.52 -6.32
N LEU A 39 -22.03 -48.38 -6.36
CA LEU A 39 -22.91 -49.16 -7.22
C LEU A 39 -22.59 -48.96 -8.70
N TYR A 40 -22.18 -47.76 -9.09
CA TYR A 40 -21.78 -47.49 -10.47
C TYR A 40 -20.49 -48.22 -10.86
N LYS A 41 -19.50 -48.29 -9.95
CA LYS A 41 -18.28 -49.11 -10.16
C LYS A 41 -18.57 -50.60 -10.37
N GLU A 42 -19.62 -51.11 -9.74
CA GLU A 42 -20.09 -52.47 -9.88
C GLU A 42 -21.05 -52.68 -11.06
N ASN A 43 -21.28 -51.64 -11.88
CA ASN A 43 -22.23 -51.63 -13.00
C ASN A 43 -23.71 -51.91 -12.61
N VAL A 44 -24.09 -51.55 -11.36
CA VAL A 44 -25.43 -51.78 -10.82
C VAL A 44 -26.35 -50.55 -11.02
N THR A 45 -25.78 -49.38 -11.33
CA THR A 45 -26.55 -48.15 -11.58
C THR A 45 -26.19 -47.48 -12.90
N THR A 46 -26.97 -46.49 -13.30
CA THR A 46 -26.80 -45.79 -14.59
C THR A 46 -25.75 -44.69 -14.52
N PRO A 47 -25.10 -44.31 -15.66
CA PRO A 47 -24.20 -43.16 -15.71
C PRO A 47 -24.88 -41.86 -15.25
N ASP A 48 -26.15 -41.65 -15.65
CA ASP A 48 -26.92 -40.44 -15.22
C ASP A 48 -27.09 -40.34 -13.70
N ALA A 49 -27.36 -41.49 -13.05
CA ALA A 49 -27.45 -41.52 -11.59
C ALA A 49 -26.09 -41.21 -10.90
N ASN A 50 -25.00 -41.72 -11.46
CA ASN A 50 -23.67 -41.41 -10.97
C ASN A 50 -23.34 -39.93 -11.17
N ASP A 51 -23.62 -39.37 -12.34
CA ASP A 51 -23.34 -37.93 -12.61
C ASP A 51 -24.16 -37.02 -11.70
N LYS A 52 -25.45 -37.33 -11.47
CA LYS A 52 -26.27 -36.60 -10.48
C LYS A 52 -25.69 -36.66 -9.08
N ALA A 53 -25.18 -37.83 -8.64
CA ALA A 53 -24.55 -37.97 -7.33
C ALA A 53 -23.25 -37.15 -7.22
N VAL A 54 -22.40 -37.18 -8.25
CA VAL A 54 -21.13 -36.42 -8.28
C VAL A 54 -21.40 -34.90 -8.26
N TYR A 55 -22.30 -34.42 -9.13
CA TYR A 55 -22.62 -32.98 -9.17
C TYR A 55 -23.38 -32.52 -7.92
N GLY A 56 -24.28 -33.35 -7.38
CA GLY A 56 -24.97 -33.07 -6.12
C GLY A 56 -24.01 -32.95 -4.96
N LEU A 57 -23.03 -33.87 -4.86
CA LEU A 57 -21.96 -33.77 -3.84
C LEU A 57 -21.13 -32.52 -4.00
N ARG A 58 -20.77 -32.15 -5.23
CA ARG A 58 -20.01 -30.92 -5.50
C ARG A 58 -20.78 -29.66 -5.07
N GLN A 59 -22.07 -29.61 -5.36
CA GLN A 59 -22.94 -28.48 -4.98
C GLN A 59 -23.03 -28.32 -3.47
N ILE A 60 -23.28 -29.40 -2.73
CA ILE A 60 -23.42 -29.33 -1.27
C ILE A 60 -22.07 -29.05 -0.59
N THR A 61 -20.96 -29.56 -1.15
CA THR A 61 -19.62 -29.22 -0.66
C THR A 61 -19.35 -27.72 -0.76
N ALA A 62 -19.75 -27.08 -1.86
CA ALA A 62 -19.61 -25.63 -2.00
C ALA A 62 -20.46 -24.86 -0.97
N LYS A 63 -21.68 -25.33 -0.70
CA LYS A 63 -22.58 -24.75 0.32
C LYS A 63 -21.98 -24.87 1.73
N TYR A 64 -21.46 -26.02 2.09
CA TYR A 64 -20.78 -26.28 3.37
C TYR A 64 -19.56 -25.39 3.53
N ASN A 65 -18.67 -25.33 2.52
CA ASN A 65 -17.49 -24.48 2.57
C ASN A 65 -17.85 -22.99 2.70
N HIS A 66 -18.89 -22.53 2.00
CA HIS A 66 -19.37 -21.17 2.14
C HIS A 66 -19.82 -20.85 3.58
N ALA A 67 -20.58 -21.74 4.21
CA ALA A 67 -20.98 -21.54 5.61
C ALA A 67 -19.78 -21.53 6.57
N LYS A 68 -18.77 -22.36 6.31
CA LYS A 68 -17.52 -22.40 7.05
C LYS A 68 -16.75 -21.09 6.91
N ASP A 69 -16.61 -20.57 5.69
CA ASP A 69 -15.94 -19.29 5.42
C ASP A 69 -16.66 -18.12 6.11
N GLN A 70 -18.01 -18.13 6.11
CA GLN A 70 -18.81 -17.12 6.80
C GLN A 70 -18.55 -17.09 8.31
N LEU A 71 -18.42 -18.26 8.94
CA LEU A 71 -18.04 -18.34 10.35
C LEU A 71 -16.60 -17.86 10.59
N GLU A 72 -15.66 -18.17 9.70
CA GLU A 72 -14.29 -17.68 9.80
C GLU A 72 -14.23 -16.15 9.68
N TYR A 73 -15.04 -15.56 8.83
CA TYR A 73 -15.13 -14.09 8.66
C TYR A 73 -15.69 -13.35 9.87
N THR A 74 -16.28 -14.04 10.84
CA THR A 74 -16.64 -13.41 12.11
C THR A 74 -15.43 -13.00 12.93
N ARG A 75 -14.23 -13.52 12.60
CA ARG A 75 -12.97 -13.25 13.31
C ARG A 75 -12.05 -12.38 12.48
N LEU A 76 -11.71 -11.22 12.99
CA LEU A 76 -10.78 -10.30 12.36
C LEU A 76 -9.38 -10.51 12.93
N TYR A 77 -8.47 -10.98 12.09
CA TYR A 77 -7.07 -11.18 12.46
C TYR A 77 -6.17 -10.08 11.91
N ALA A 78 -5.06 -9.81 12.64
CA ALA A 78 -4.03 -8.86 12.21
C ALA A 78 -3.32 -9.35 10.93
N PRO A 79 -3.35 -8.61 9.82
CA PRO A 79 -2.72 -9.02 8.55
C PRO A 79 -1.19 -8.92 8.61
N PHE A 80 -0.65 -8.10 9.51
CA PHE A 80 0.77 -7.86 9.73
C PHE A 80 1.05 -7.54 11.20
N SER A 81 2.35 -7.53 11.59
CA SER A 81 2.78 -7.05 12.91
C SER A 81 2.84 -5.53 12.93
N GLY A 82 2.44 -4.92 14.05
CA GLY A 82 2.38 -3.47 14.17
C GLY A 82 1.57 -3.01 15.39
N TYR A 83 1.00 -1.83 15.29
CA TYR A 83 0.26 -1.18 16.38
C TYR A 83 -1.18 -0.92 15.99
N VAL A 84 -2.09 -1.05 16.96
CA VAL A 84 -3.46 -0.56 16.83
C VAL A 84 -3.45 0.95 17.03
N GLN A 85 -3.81 1.70 15.99
CA GLN A 85 -3.89 3.15 16.05
C GLN A 85 -5.17 3.60 16.74
N LYS A 86 -6.30 3.02 16.32
CA LYS A 86 -7.61 3.40 16.84
C LYS A 86 -8.59 2.22 16.72
N ARG A 87 -9.38 2.01 17.77
CA ARG A 87 -10.59 1.20 17.75
C ARG A 87 -11.75 2.13 17.37
N LEU A 88 -12.56 1.76 16.36
CA LEU A 88 -13.61 2.60 15.81
C LEU A 88 -14.99 2.25 16.36
N PHE A 89 -15.15 1.07 16.93
CA PHE A 89 -16.36 0.60 17.59
C PHE A 89 -16.04 0.08 18.99
N ASP A 90 -16.95 0.23 19.92
CA ASP A 90 -16.85 -0.35 21.24
C ASP A 90 -17.39 -1.80 21.26
N SER A 91 -17.11 -2.53 22.35
CA SER A 91 -17.63 -3.89 22.53
C SER A 91 -19.15 -3.86 22.62
N HIS A 92 -19.79 -4.83 21.98
CA HIS A 92 -21.26 -4.96 21.90
C HIS A 92 -21.98 -3.92 21.03
N GLU A 93 -21.26 -3.19 20.19
CA GLU A 93 -21.86 -2.33 19.17
C GLU A 93 -22.16 -3.12 17.89
N THR A 94 -23.21 -2.70 17.18
CA THR A 94 -23.58 -3.28 15.90
C THR A 94 -22.74 -2.65 14.77
N VAL A 95 -22.12 -3.50 13.97
CA VAL A 95 -21.27 -3.09 12.84
C VAL A 95 -21.92 -3.49 11.53
N ALA A 96 -22.07 -2.53 10.61
CA ALA A 96 -22.56 -2.83 9.28
C ALA A 96 -21.43 -3.32 8.36
N ALA A 97 -21.77 -4.14 7.37
CA ALA A 97 -20.83 -4.62 6.39
C ALA A 97 -20.11 -3.47 5.65
N GLY A 98 -18.81 -3.55 5.53
CA GLY A 98 -17.97 -2.52 4.88
C GLY A 98 -17.49 -1.40 5.81
N MET A 99 -17.91 -1.37 7.07
CA MET A 99 -17.39 -0.40 8.02
C MET A 99 -16.04 -0.84 8.60
N PRO A 100 -15.05 0.09 8.70
CA PRO A 100 -13.77 -0.20 9.33
C PRO A 100 -13.95 -0.34 10.84
N VAL A 101 -13.47 -1.44 11.42
CA VAL A 101 -13.60 -1.73 12.87
C VAL A 101 -12.38 -1.21 13.64
N VAL A 102 -11.19 -1.35 13.05
CA VAL A 102 -9.94 -0.98 13.69
C VAL A 102 -9.00 -0.36 12.66
N SER A 103 -8.27 0.69 13.07
CA SER A 103 -7.17 1.26 12.30
C SER A 103 -5.84 0.73 12.84
N VAL A 104 -4.99 0.23 11.95
CA VAL A 104 -3.72 -0.41 12.31
C VAL A 104 -2.56 0.20 11.52
N ILE A 105 -1.38 0.28 12.16
CA ILE A 105 -0.14 0.77 11.55
C ILE A 105 0.87 -0.37 11.58
N SER A 106 1.50 -0.64 10.44
CA SER A 106 2.55 -1.66 10.35
C SER A 106 3.85 -1.21 11.01
N GLU A 107 4.63 -2.15 11.55
CA GLU A 107 6.01 -1.92 12.01
C GLU A 107 7.02 -1.80 10.85
N GLY A 108 6.54 -1.78 9.61
CA GLY A 108 7.39 -1.66 8.42
C GLY A 108 8.17 -0.34 8.38
N THR A 109 9.14 -0.28 7.48
CA THR A 109 9.91 0.94 7.24
C THR A 109 8.98 2.06 6.80
N PRO A 110 9.02 3.24 7.44
CA PRO A 110 8.16 4.36 7.09
C PRO A 110 8.36 4.80 5.64
N GLU A 111 7.26 5.18 5.00
CA GLU A 111 7.26 5.77 3.68
C GLU A 111 7.01 7.26 3.78
N VAL A 112 7.66 8.02 2.90
CA VAL A 112 7.47 9.46 2.74
C VAL A 112 6.75 9.69 1.42
N GLU A 113 5.62 10.35 1.47
CA GLU A 113 4.86 10.74 0.30
C GLU A 113 5.01 12.23 0.04
N ILE A 114 5.39 12.59 -1.18
CA ILE A 114 5.50 13.98 -1.62
C ILE A 114 4.73 14.20 -2.91
N ASN A 115 4.33 15.44 -3.11
CA ASN A 115 3.65 15.87 -4.31
C ASN A 115 4.57 16.74 -5.17
N LEU A 116 4.85 16.30 -6.39
CA LEU A 116 5.72 16.97 -7.34
C LEU A 116 4.91 17.83 -8.31
N PRO A 117 5.29 19.10 -8.57
CA PRO A 117 4.77 19.88 -9.69
C PRO A 117 5.11 19.22 -11.04
N ALA A 118 4.30 19.49 -12.08
CA ALA A 118 4.49 18.91 -13.41
C ALA A 118 5.91 19.15 -13.99
N VAL A 119 6.48 20.33 -13.73
CA VAL A 119 7.85 20.67 -14.16
C VAL A 119 8.88 19.73 -13.58
N GLU A 120 8.78 19.43 -12.27
CA GLU A 120 9.68 18.52 -11.57
C GLU A 120 9.43 17.06 -11.97
N TYR A 121 8.19 16.69 -12.21
CA TYR A 121 7.85 15.35 -12.71
C TYR A 121 8.52 15.06 -14.07
N ILE A 122 8.57 16.04 -14.99
CA ILE A 122 9.27 15.88 -16.28
C ILE A 122 10.76 15.64 -16.06
N ARG A 123 11.37 16.33 -15.09
CA ARG A 123 12.79 16.26 -14.75
C ARG A 123 13.17 15.04 -13.90
N ARG A 124 12.22 14.21 -13.49
CA ARG A 124 12.45 13.09 -12.54
C ARG A 124 13.55 12.12 -12.94
N ARG A 125 13.87 12.04 -14.25
CA ARG A 125 14.99 11.19 -14.74
C ARG A 125 16.37 11.73 -14.37
N GLN A 126 16.46 13.00 -13.96
CA GLN A 126 17.68 13.67 -13.52
C GLN A 126 17.86 13.57 -12.00
N PHE A 127 16.90 13.03 -11.27
CA PHE A 127 16.99 12.85 -9.83
C PHE A 127 18.00 11.74 -9.52
N THR A 128 18.96 12.03 -8.63
CA THR A 128 20.06 11.13 -8.29
C THR A 128 19.97 10.60 -6.86
N ARG A 129 19.60 11.45 -5.92
CA ARG A 129 19.54 11.12 -4.50
C ARG A 129 18.38 11.81 -3.83
N TYR A 130 17.87 11.16 -2.80
CA TYR A 130 16.73 11.66 -2.02
C TYR A 130 17.10 11.62 -0.53
N TYR A 131 16.82 12.70 0.17
CA TYR A 131 17.01 12.81 1.61
C TYR A 131 15.80 13.43 2.24
N CYS A 132 15.54 13.12 3.50
CA CYS A 132 14.58 13.88 4.29
C CYS A 132 15.16 14.32 5.63
N THR A 133 14.59 15.38 6.16
CA THR A 133 14.81 15.90 7.50
C THR A 133 13.48 16.10 8.17
N PHE A 134 13.41 15.84 9.48
CA PHE A 134 12.22 16.03 10.29
C PHE A 134 12.43 17.21 11.23
N ASP A 135 11.38 18.00 11.46
CA ASP A 135 11.45 19.17 12.35
C ASP A 135 11.89 18.79 13.77
N VAL A 136 11.53 17.56 14.19
CA VAL A 136 11.91 17.02 15.51
C VAL A 136 13.39 16.59 15.56
N TYR A 137 14.00 16.31 14.40
CA TYR A 137 15.40 15.87 14.28
C TYR A 137 16.15 16.69 13.22
N PRO A 138 16.31 18.03 13.40
CA PRO A 138 16.80 18.92 12.34
C PRO A 138 18.24 18.65 11.93
N GLN A 139 19.04 18.02 12.79
CA GLN A 139 20.45 17.67 12.52
C GLN A 139 20.62 16.32 11.83
N GLN A 140 19.55 15.52 11.70
CA GLN A 140 19.62 14.19 11.12
C GLN A 140 19.07 14.19 9.69
N ARG A 141 19.87 13.72 8.75
CA ARG A 141 19.44 13.46 7.38
C ARG A 141 19.21 11.98 7.21
N TYR A 142 18.05 11.63 6.69
CA TYR A 142 17.67 10.26 6.38
C TYR A 142 17.72 10.06 4.86
N VAL A 143 18.43 9.05 4.43
CA VAL A 143 18.47 8.67 3.00
C VAL A 143 17.17 7.99 2.64
N LEU A 144 16.66 8.32 1.45
CA LEU A 144 15.43 7.75 0.92
C LEU A 144 15.72 6.97 -0.38
N ASP A 145 15.03 5.87 -0.54
CA ASP A 145 14.99 5.11 -1.79
C ASP A 145 13.64 5.34 -2.49
N LEU A 146 13.67 5.53 -3.80
CA LEU A 146 12.48 5.73 -4.60
C LEU A 146 11.69 4.43 -4.75
N ILE A 147 10.42 4.42 -4.32
CA ILE A 147 9.49 3.30 -4.53
C ILE A 147 8.77 3.49 -5.87
N SER A 148 8.09 4.63 -6.03
CA SER A 148 7.28 4.88 -7.22
C SER A 148 6.97 6.36 -7.43
N VAL A 149 6.65 6.70 -8.66
CA VAL A 149 6.06 7.99 -9.03
C VAL A 149 4.80 7.70 -9.83
N THR A 150 3.67 8.22 -9.36
CA THR A 150 2.39 8.01 -10.04
C THR A 150 2.38 8.73 -11.40
N PRO A 151 2.06 8.06 -12.51
CA PRO A 151 2.09 8.67 -13.84
C PRO A 151 0.92 9.62 -14.12
N LYS A 152 -0.09 9.63 -13.22
CA LYS A 152 -1.28 10.48 -13.31
C LYS A 152 -1.24 11.53 -12.19
N ALA A 153 -1.48 12.78 -12.56
CA ALA A 153 -1.63 13.87 -11.61
C ALA A 153 -2.90 13.68 -10.75
N ASN A 154 -2.83 14.08 -9.49
CA ASN A 154 -3.97 14.15 -8.58
C ASN A 154 -4.90 15.35 -8.89
N ALA A 155 -5.96 15.56 -8.11
CA ALA A 155 -6.91 16.65 -8.29
C ALA A 155 -6.25 18.06 -8.23
N ASN A 156 -5.11 18.18 -7.57
CA ASN A 156 -4.35 19.42 -7.46
C ASN A 156 -3.29 19.56 -8.56
N GLN A 157 -3.34 18.75 -9.61
CA GLN A 157 -2.38 18.70 -10.73
C GLN A 157 -0.94 18.39 -10.30
N LEU A 158 -0.77 17.68 -9.19
CA LEU A 158 0.51 17.25 -8.67
C LEU A 158 0.69 15.74 -8.86
N TYR A 159 1.93 15.31 -9.06
CA TYR A 159 2.31 13.92 -9.21
C TYR A 159 2.81 13.38 -7.88
N THR A 160 2.21 12.30 -7.39
CA THR A 160 2.59 11.69 -6.12
C THR A 160 3.85 10.85 -6.29
N MET A 161 4.88 11.13 -5.51
CA MET A 161 6.11 10.34 -5.39
C MET A 161 6.15 9.68 -4.02
N ARG A 162 6.40 8.38 -3.98
CA ARG A 162 6.57 7.59 -2.76
C ARG A 162 8.02 7.17 -2.62
N LEU A 163 8.55 7.44 -1.45
CA LEU A 163 9.93 7.21 -1.07
C LEU A 163 9.93 6.40 0.23
N GLN A 164 10.89 5.51 0.42
CA GLN A 164 11.04 4.71 1.63
C GLN A 164 12.32 5.11 2.36
N LEU A 165 12.26 5.19 3.68
CA LEU A 165 13.46 5.36 4.47
C LEU A 165 14.39 4.16 4.24
N LYS A 166 15.66 4.43 3.96
CA LYS A 166 16.67 3.39 3.84
C LYS A 166 16.94 2.80 5.22
N SER A 167 16.66 1.52 5.38
CA SER A 167 17.02 0.79 6.60
C SER A 167 18.54 0.71 6.71
N GLY A 168 19.11 1.46 7.58
CA GLY A 168 20.53 1.43 7.87
C GLY A 168 20.86 2.46 8.94
N ASP A 169 21.45 1.98 10.00
CA ASP A 169 21.97 2.71 11.13
C ASP A 169 21.00 3.07 12.27
N LYS A 170 21.55 3.09 13.45
CA LYS A 170 21.07 3.36 14.80
C LYS A 170 20.29 4.69 15.00
N GLN A 171 19.74 5.25 13.94
CA GLN A 171 18.94 6.46 14.00
C GLN A 171 17.52 6.13 14.48
N ALA A 172 16.95 7.02 15.27
CA ALA A 172 15.56 6.91 15.68
C ALA A 172 14.66 6.87 14.44
N VAL A 173 13.83 5.83 14.31
CA VAL A 173 12.86 5.72 13.21
C VAL A 173 11.75 6.72 13.47
N PRO A 174 11.50 7.68 12.55
CA PRO A 174 10.41 8.65 12.71
C PRO A 174 9.06 7.95 12.72
N SER A 175 8.15 8.46 13.53
CA SER A 175 6.79 7.92 13.59
C SER A 175 5.93 8.39 12.42
N PRO A 176 5.02 7.55 11.90
CA PRO A 176 4.05 7.97 10.90
C PRO A 176 3.25 9.21 11.34
N GLY A 177 2.98 10.11 10.39
CA GLY A 177 2.28 11.37 10.66
C GLY A 177 3.19 12.57 10.99
N MET A 178 4.50 12.37 11.03
CA MET A 178 5.44 13.49 11.18
C MET A 178 5.62 14.25 9.88
N ASN A 179 5.68 15.58 9.96
CA ASN A 179 6.04 16.41 8.82
C ASN A 179 7.53 16.27 8.51
N THR A 180 7.84 16.26 7.23
CA THR A 180 9.21 16.11 6.75
C THR A 180 9.49 17.01 5.56
N MET A 181 10.72 17.50 5.48
CA MET A 181 11.23 18.21 4.31
C MET A 181 12.07 17.25 3.48
N VAL A 182 11.68 17.05 2.21
CA VAL A 182 12.43 16.20 1.27
C VAL A 182 13.32 17.06 0.39
N THR A 183 14.60 16.70 0.32
CA THR A 183 15.60 17.28 -0.57
C THR A 183 15.91 16.28 -1.67
N ILE A 184 15.80 16.71 -2.92
CA ILE A 184 16.11 15.92 -4.11
C ILE A 184 17.35 16.50 -4.77
N GLU A 185 18.37 15.67 -4.97
CA GLU A 185 19.56 16.03 -5.73
C GLU A 185 19.38 15.67 -7.20
N TYR A 186 19.81 16.57 -8.06
CA TYR A 186 19.81 16.37 -9.50
C TYR A 186 21.18 15.91 -9.98
N ALA A 187 21.22 15.17 -11.08
CA ALA A 187 22.46 14.97 -11.82
C ALA A 187 22.99 16.35 -12.26
N GLU A 188 24.27 16.60 -12.05
CA GLU A 188 24.91 17.78 -12.60
C GLU A 188 24.75 17.76 -14.11
N GLY A 189 23.77 18.52 -14.61
CA GLY A 189 23.69 18.83 -16.03
C GLY A 189 24.79 19.85 -16.38
N GLU A 190 25.19 19.89 -17.63
CA GLU A 190 26.17 20.84 -18.16
C GLU A 190 25.78 22.33 -18.00
N MET A 191 24.60 22.64 -17.52
CA MET A 191 24.21 24.00 -17.16
C MET A 191 24.86 24.40 -15.81
N ARG A 192 26.03 24.98 -15.88
CA ARG A 192 26.60 25.75 -14.76
C ARG A 192 25.67 26.94 -14.49
N ASN A 193 24.84 26.85 -13.50
CA ASN A 193 24.12 28.00 -12.97
C ASN A 193 25.15 28.95 -12.34
N LEU A 194 25.46 30.03 -13.04
CA LEU A 194 26.31 31.07 -12.52
C LEU A 194 25.44 32.07 -11.78
N SER A 195 25.73 32.27 -10.50
CA SER A 195 25.13 33.32 -9.69
C SER A 195 25.98 34.58 -9.83
N VAL A 196 25.36 35.67 -10.25
CA VAL A 196 26.02 36.99 -10.32
C VAL A 196 25.34 37.94 -9.34
N PRO A 197 26.11 38.82 -8.67
CA PRO A 197 25.52 39.89 -7.84
C PRO A 197 24.54 40.74 -8.64
N GLY A 198 23.42 41.13 -8.02
CA GLY A 198 22.39 41.92 -8.69
C GLY A 198 22.91 43.22 -9.31
N GLY A 199 23.95 43.82 -8.70
CA GLY A 199 24.64 45.03 -9.22
C GLY A 199 25.48 44.80 -10.46
N ALA A 200 25.78 43.54 -10.84
CA ALA A 200 26.49 43.19 -12.08
C ALA A 200 25.54 43.04 -13.31
N ILE A 201 24.24 43.07 -13.05
CA ILE A 201 23.22 42.92 -14.11
C ILE A 201 22.93 44.29 -14.74
N LEU A 202 23.24 44.41 -16.02
CA LEU A 202 22.95 45.59 -16.81
C LEU A 202 21.65 45.42 -17.59
N ARG A 203 20.78 46.39 -17.46
CA ARG A 203 19.54 46.46 -18.25
C ARG A 203 19.64 47.65 -19.20
N GLN A 204 19.62 47.39 -20.52
CA GLN A 204 19.67 48.40 -21.54
C GLN A 204 18.77 48.04 -22.73
N ASN A 205 17.84 48.93 -23.09
CA ASN A 205 16.92 48.73 -24.24
C ASN A 205 16.12 47.40 -24.15
N GLY A 206 15.62 47.06 -22.96
CA GLY A 206 14.84 45.80 -22.76
C GLY A 206 15.67 44.52 -22.69
N ASN A 207 16.96 44.58 -22.95
CA ASN A 207 17.88 43.45 -22.84
C ASN A 207 18.60 43.42 -21.48
N THR A 208 18.76 42.24 -20.91
CA THR A 208 19.50 42.01 -19.68
C THR A 208 20.81 41.30 -20.03
N GLY A 209 21.94 41.76 -19.50
CA GLY A 209 23.25 41.18 -19.75
C GLY A 209 24.22 41.44 -18.61
N VAL A 210 25.34 40.78 -18.65
CA VAL A 210 26.48 40.97 -17.74
C VAL A 210 27.74 41.17 -18.57
N PHE A 211 28.70 41.91 -18.02
CA PHE A 211 30.03 41.97 -18.62
C PHE A 211 30.88 40.87 -18.09
N LEU A 212 31.50 40.08 -18.99
CA LEU A 212 32.49 39.07 -18.67
C LEU A 212 33.89 39.64 -18.91
N TYR A 213 34.69 39.73 -17.85
CA TYR A 213 36.09 40.13 -17.96
C TYR A 213 36.96 38.88 -18.15
N ASN A 214 37.75 38.85 -19.21
CA ASN A 214 38.74 37.82 -19.44
C ASN A 214 40.14 38.33 -18.95
N PRO A 215 40.66 37.72 -17.87
CA PRO A 215 41.93 38.18 -17.30
C PRO A 215 43.17 37.88 -18.19
N SER A 216 43.06 36.92 -19.12
CA SER A 216 44.20 36.51 -19.98
C SER A 216 44.49 37.54 -21.08
N ASP A 217 43.49 38.14 -21.65
CA ASP A 217 43.61 39.11 -22.75
C ASP A 217 43.17 40.53 -22.34
N LYS A 218 42.79 40.72 -21.08
CA LYS A 218 42.28 41.98 -20.50
C LYS A 218 41.10 42.58 -21.26
N THR A 219 40.31 41.74 -21.95
CA THR A 219 39.11 42.17 -22.70
C THR A 219 37.84 42.03 -21.88
N ILE A 220 36.88 42.85 -22.22
CA ILE A 220 35.52 42.80 -21.67
C ILE A 220 34.55 42.42 -22.79
N ARG A 221 33.77 41.38 -22.58
CA ARG A 221 32.69 40.98 -23.48
C ARG A 221 31.34 41.14 -22.79
N ARG A 222 30.31 41.48 -23.58
CA ARG A 222 28.94 41.54 -23.08
C ARG A 222 28.18 40.31 -23.47
#